data_7880deb0cfa1b33c887352e77e0e999d
#
_entry.id   7880deb0cfa1b33c887352e77e0e999d
#
_cell.length_a   1.000
_cell.length_b   1.000
_cell.length_c   1.000
_cell.angle_alpha   90.00
_cell.angle_beta   90.00
_cell.angle_gamma   90.00
#
_symmetry.space_group_name_H-M   'P 1'
#
loop_
_entity.id
_entity.type
_entity.pdbx_description
1 polymer ?
#
loop_
_entity_poly.entity_id
_entity_poly.type
_entity_poly.pdbx_seq_one_letter_code
_entity_poly.pdbx_strand_id
1 'polypeptide(L)'
;MKSLIDKAIHGDMDSDRHLISIFAMALASRGKVFIELGVREGHTTEPLYEAAKLVGAHLWSVDLNDPTKYKPNNGNYTFVKQDSIKFLEQWPKDKKIDVAFVDDWHSYPHVKRQLEFLDELVGPSSIILMHDLMYGNTDPFYHVDLSHHEGQWASGGPYRAVAELNPQFWEWSTLPWNNGLTILRKKYSNKYHRR
;
A
#
# COMPACT_ATOMS: atom_id res chain seq x y z
N MET A 1 -19.13 -7.58 0.41
CA MET A 1 -18.81 -7.64 1.85
C MET A 1 -18.80 -9.05 2.44
N LYS A 2 -19.83 -9.89 2.21
CA LYS A 2 -19.82 -11.30 2.67
C LYS A 2 -18.58 -12.07 2.15
N SER A 3 -18.23 -11.89 0.88
CA SER A 3 -17.03 -12.49 0.28
C SER A 3 -15.71 -12.06 0.97
N LEU A 4 -15.57 -10.78 1.33
CA LEU A 4 -14.37 -10.29 2.04
C LEU A 4 -14.24 -10.88 3.45
N ILE A 5 -15.36 -11.02 4.17
CA ILE A 5 -15.37 -11.63 5.51
C ILE A 5 -15.00 -13.11 5.40
N ASP A 6 -15.59 -13.82 4.45
CA ASP A 6 -15.30 -15.25 4.23
C ASP A 6 -13.81 -15.47 3.90
N LYS A 7 -13.21 -14.62 3.05
CA LYS A 7 -11.78 -14.66 2.75
C LYS A 7 -10.92 -14.34 3.99
N ALA A 8 -11.30 -13.32 4.76
CA ALA A 8 -10.54 -12.94 5.96
C ALA A 8 -10.54 -14.02 7.05
N ILE A 9 -11.55 -14.89 7.08
CA ILE A 9 -11.68 -15.98 8.06
C ILE A 9 -11.05 -17.28 7.55
N HIS A 10 -11.25 -17.60 6.28
CA HIS A 10 -10.98 -18.92 5.71
C HIS A 10 -9.95 -18.92 4.58
N GLY A 11 -9.47 -17.76 4.16
CA GLY A 11 -8.49 -17.65 3.10
C GLY A 11 -7.09 -18.12 3.54
N ASP A 12 -6.26 -18.43 2.57
CA ASP A 12 -4.89 -18.93 2.71
C ASP A 12 -3.84 -18.00 2.08
N MET A 13 -4.29 -16.85 1.58
CA MET A 13 -3.39 -15.82 1.04
C MET A 13 -2.77 -14.98 2.16
N ASP A 14 -1.58 -14.48 1.91
CA ASP A 14 -0.81 -13.67 2.84
C ASP A 14 -1.45 -12.33 3.23
N SER A 15 -2.40 -11.83 2.45
CA SER A 15 -3.15 -10.60 2.74
C SER A 15 -4.56 -10.83 3.30
N ASP A 16 -5.04 -12.07 3.43
CA ASP A 16 -6.45 -12.37 3.77
C ASP A 16 -6.90 -11.72 5.08
N ARG A 17 -6.10 -11.83 6.14
CA ARG A 17 -6.44 -11.25 7.45
C ARG A 17 -6.47 -9.72 7.45
N HIS A 18 -5.93 -9.10 6.42
CA HIS A 18 -5.89 -7.65 6.28
C HIS A 18 -7.00 -7.07 5.42
N LEU A 19 -7.74 -7.89 4.66
CA LEU A 19 -8.75 -7.40 3.69
C LEU A 19 -9.79 -6.47 4.33
N ILE A 20 -10.27 -6.82 5.52
CA ILE A 20 -11.24 -5.98 6.25
C ILE A 20 -10.60 -4.68 6.72
N SER A 21 -9.35 -4.71 7.17
CA SER A 21 -8.61 -3.51 7.59
C SER A 21 -8.33 -2.59 6.39
N ILE A 22 -7.92 -3.14 5.26
CA ILE A 22 -7.71 -2.40 4.00
C ILE A 22 -9.02 -1.71 3.58
N PHE A 23 -10.13 -2.47 3.54
CA PHE A 23 -11.45 -1.91 3.22
C PHE A 23 -11.84 -0.80 4.17
N ALA A 24 -11.74 -1.03 5.49
CA ALA A 24 -12.17 -0.08 6.50
C ALA A 24 -11.34 1.22 6.46
N MET A 25 -10.03 1.12 6.30
CA MET A 25 -9.14 2.28 6.21
C MET A 25 -9.38 3.08 4.93
N ALA A 26 -9.53 2.41 3.79
CA ALA A 26 -9.85 3.04 2.53
C ALA A 26 -11.22 3.74 2.57
N LEU A 27 -12.23 3.09 3.14
CA LEU A 27 -13.57 3.68 3.34
C LEU A 27 -13.54 4.90 4.26
N ALA A 28 -12.83 4.81 5.39
CA ALA A 28 -12.74 5.87 6.39
C ALA A 28 -12.01 7.12 5.88
N SER A 29 -11.12 6.98 4.89
CA SER A 29 -10.41 8.11 4.27
C SER A 29 -11.37 9.10 3.61
N ARG A 30 -12.53 8.63 3.09
CA ARG A 30 -13.46 9.41 2.26
C ARG A 30 -12.82 10.09 1.06
N GLY A 31 -11.62 9.65 0.70
CA GLY A 31 -10.83 10.16 -0.42
C GLY A 31 -11.48 9.87 -1.78
N LYS A 32 -10.91 10.45 -2.82
CA LYS A 32 -11.40 10.32 -4.21
C LYS A 32 -10.37 9.68 -5.14
N VAL A 33 -9.12 9.65 -4.74
CA VAL A 33 -7.99 9.15 -5.53
C VAL A 33 -7.33 8.01 -4.78
N PHE A 34 -7.57 6.78 -5.23
CA PHE A 34 -6.97 5.57 -4.67
C PHE A 34 -5.98 5.00 -5.68
N ILE A 35 -4.83 4.57 -5.20
CA ILE A 35 -3.86 3.82 -6.01
C ILE A 35 -3.47 2.52 -5.30
N GLU A 36 -3.19 1.51 -6.10
CA GLU A 36 -2.65 0.22 -5.70
C GLU A 36 -1.42 -0.07 -6.54
N LEU A 37 -0.30 -0.30 -5.89
CA LEU A 37 0.98 -0.66 -6.49
C LEU A 37 1.27 -2.12 -6.14
N GLY A 38 1.22 -2.99 -7.14
CA GLY A 38 1.19 -4.44 -6.98
C GLY A 38 -0.24 -4.98 -6.90
N VAL A 39 -0.62 -5.79 -7.89
CA VAL A 39 -1.99 -6.31 -8.04
C VAL A 39 -2.00 -7.83 -7.96
N ARG A 40 -1.03 -8.48 -8.60
CA ARG A 40 -0.90 -9.94 -8.67
C ARG A 40 -2.20 -10.62 -9.13
N GLU A 41 -2.98 -11.19 -8.23
CA GLU A 41 -4.26 -11.83 -8.52
C GLU A 41 -5.47 -10.90 -8.39
N GLY A 42 -5.29 -9.68 -7.91
CA GLY A 42 -6.36 -8.72 -7.62
C GLY A 42 -7.01 -8.94 -6.25
N HIS A 43 -6.32 -9.60 -5.33
CA HIS A 43 -6.88 -9.97 -4.03
C HIS A 43 -7.13 -8.75 -3.15
N THR A 44 -6.18 -7.83 -3.09
CA THR A 44 -6.27 -6.54 -2.38
C THR A 44 -7.04 -5.49 -3.18
N THR A 45 -7.09 -5.65 -4.50
CA THR A 45 -7.93 -4.81 -5.38
C THR A 45 -9.40 -4.86 -4.98
N GLU A 46 -9.92 -6.02 -4.58
CA GLU A 46 -11.33 -6.18 -4.20
C GLU A 46 -11.74 -5.26 -3.04
N PRO A 47 -11.10 -5.30 -1.85
CA PRO A 47 -11.46 -4.40 -0.75
C PRO A 47 -11.24 -2.92 -1.06
N LEU A 48 -10.17 -2.56 -1.77
CA LEU A 48 -9.91 -1.19 -2.20
C LEU A 48 -11.01 -0.68 -3.13
N TYR A 49 -11.41 -1.49 -4.10
CA TYR A 49 -12.43 -1.15 -5.06
C TYR A 49 -13.83 -1.07 -4.43
N GLU A 50 -14.17 -2.01 -3.53
CA GLU A 50 -15.45 -1.94 -2.80
C GLU A 50 -15.53 -0.66 -1.95
N ALA A 51 -14.46 -0.27 -1.28
CA ALA A 51 -14.40 1.00 -0.56
C ALA A 51 -14.51 2.21 -1.52
N ALA A 52 -13.78 2.18 -2.64
CA ALA A 52 -13.79 3.25 -3.64
C ALA A 52 -15.21 3.49 -4.19
N LYS A 53 -15.96 2.43 -4.50
CA LYS A 53 -17.36 2.54 -4.94
C LYS A 53 -18.22 3.29 -3.93
N LEU A 54 -18.09 2.95 -2.64
CA LEU A 54 -18.94 3.53 -1.59
C LEU A 54 -18.67 5.01 -1.35
N VAL A 55 -17.42 5.46 -1.51
CA VAL A 55 -17.06 6.88 -1.34
C VAL A 55 -17.05 7.66 -2.66
N GLY A 56 -17.33 6.99 -3.79
CA GLY A 56 -17.27 7.61 -5.12
C GLY A 56 -15.83 8.01 -5.52
N ALA A 57 -14.85 7.19 -5.13
CA ALA A 57 -13.45 7.31 -5.52
C ALA A 57 -13.18 6.57 -6.84
N HIS A 58 -12.05 6.91 -7.46
CA HIS A 58 -11.48 6.13 -8.55
C HIS A 58 -10.25 5.38 -8.07
N LEU A 59 -10.14 4.09 -8.37
CA LEU A 59 -8.99 3.24 -8.07
C LEU A 59 -8.14 3.02 -9.33
N TRP A 60 -6.86 3.37 -9.23
CA TRP A 60 -5.83 2.99 -10.20
C TRP A 60 -5.00 1.85 -9.61
N SER A 61 -5.03 0.68 -10.26
CA SER A 61 -4.21 -0.48 -9.88
C SER A 61 -3.10 -0.67 -10.91
N VAL A 62 -1.88 -0.78 -10.44
CA VAL A 62 -0.65 -0.78 -11.26
C VAL A 62 0.11 -2.07 -11.04
N ASP A 63 0.42 -2.79 -12.12
CA ASP A 63 1.24 -4.00 -12.10
C ASP A 63 1.91 -4.21 -13.46
N LEU A 64 2.99 -4.97 -13.48
CA LEU A 64 3.64 -5.40 -14.72
C LEU A 64 2.83 -6.44 -15.49
N ASN A 65 1.95 -7.17 -14.79
CA ASN A 65 1.14 -8.24 -15.32
C ASN A 65 -0.35 -7.99 -15.09
N ASP A 66 -1.19 -8.46 -16.00
CA ASP A 66 -2.65 -8.41 -15.80
C ASP A 66 -3.08 -9.29 -14.63
N PRO A 67 -4.01 -8.83 -13.78
CA PRO A 67 -4.52 -9.63 -12.67
C PRO A 67 -5.26 -10.88 -13.16
N THR A 68 -5.06 -11.99 -12.45
CA THR A 68 -5.52 -13.31 -12.91
C THR A 68 -6.87 -13.74 -12.37
N LYS A 69 -7.31 -13.20 -11.21
CA LYS A 69 -8.55 -13.64 -10.55
C LYS A 69 -9.60 -12.54 -10.40
N TYR A 70 -9.20 -11.32 -10.04
CA TYR A 70 -10.13 -10.23 -9.83
C TYR A 70 -9.67 -8.96 -10.54
N LYS A 71 -10.49 -8.47 -11.46
CA LYS A 71 -10.30 -7.19 -12.16
C LYS A 71 -11.66 -6.53 -12.33
N PRO A 72 -11.93 -5.40 -11.66
CA PRO A 72 -13.15 -4.63 -11.90
C PRO A 72 -13.28 -4.22 -13.37
N ASN A 73 -14.51 -4.14 -13.85
CA ASN A 73 -14.81 -3.83 -15.26
C ASN A 73 -15.71 -2.58 -15.45
N ASN A 74 -15.74 -1.70 -14.48
CA ASN A 74 -16.61 -0.52 -14.54
C ASN A 74 -15.86 0.80 -14.32
N GLY A 75 -16.58 1.94 -14.50
CA GLY A 75 -16.04 3.28 -14.66
C GLY A 75 -15.19 3.88 -13.53
N ASN A 76 -15.17 3.29 -12.33
CA ASN A 76 -14.39 3.82 -11.20
C ASN A 76 -13.08 3.05 -10.98
N TYR A 77 -12.62 2.31 -11.99
CA TYR A 77 -11.42 1.50 -11.94
C TYR A 77 -10.59 1.67 -13.22
N THR A 78 -9.28 1.75 -13.04
CA THR A 78 -8.31 1.72 -14.14
C THR A 78 -7.16 0.79 -13.76
N PHE A 79 -6.94 -0.23 -14.58
CA PHE A 79 -5.71 -1.02 -14.50
C PHE A 79 -4.65 -0.42 -15.43
N VAL A 80 -3.45 -0.22 -14.91
CA VAL A 80 -2.30 0.32 -15.64
C VAL A 80 -1.20 -0.73 -15.67
N LYS A 81 -0.93 -1.28 -16.83
CA LYS A 81 0.14 -2.27 -17.03
C LYS A 81 1.48 -1.54 -17.18
N GLN A 82 2.13 -1.27 -16.06
CA GLN A 82 3.35 -0.48 -16.01
C GLN A 82 4.13 -0.76 -14.73
N ASP A 83 5.42 -0.42 -14.74
CA ASP A 83 6.24 -0.32 -13.53
C ASP A 83 5.71 0.78 -12.60
N SER A 84 5.63 0.49 -11.32
CA SER A 84 5.03 1.39 -10.31
C SER A 84 5.82 2.68 -10.11
N ILE A 85 7.15 2.64 -10.21
CA ILE A 85 8.01 3.84 -10.12
C ILE A 85 7.72 4.77 -11.30
N LYS A 86 7.66 4.21 -12.52
CA LYS A 86 7.33 4.99 -13.73
C LYS A 86 5.93 5.58 -13.66
N PHE A 87 4.97 4.82 -13.12
CA PHE A 87 3.62 5.32 -12.91
C PHE A 87 3.60 6.51 -11.96
N LEU A 88 4.26 6.42 -10.80
CA LEU A 88 4.33 7.51 -9.83
C LEU A 88 5.08 8.73 -10.39
N GLU A 89 6.14 8.51 -11.16
CA GLU A 89 6.91 9.58 -11.81
C GLU A 89 6.05 10.39 -12.80
N GLN A 90 5.15 9.70 -13.51
CA GLN A 90 4.23 10.29 -14.50
C GLN A 90 2.93 10.82 -13.87
N TRP A 91 2.67 10.54 -12.59
CA TRP A 91 1.46 11.01 -11.92
C TRP A 91 1.42 12.53 -11.80
N PRO A 92 0.26 13.18 -12.12
CA PRO A 92 0.14 14.64 -12.03
C PRO A 92 0.43 15.14 -10.61
N LYS A 93 1.38 16.06 -10.48
CA LYS A 93 1.86 16.58 -9.18
C LYS A 93 0.80 17.37 -8.41
N ASP A 94 -0.17 17.93 -9.09
CA ASP A 94 -1.32 18.65 -8.54
C ASP A 94 -2.46 17.73 -8.10
N LYS A 95 -2.46 16.47 -8.53
CA LYS A 95 -3.46 15.48 -8.18
C LYS A 95 -3.01 14.67 -6.97
N LYS A 96 -3.47 15.06 -5.78
CA LYS A 96 -3.13 14.35 -4.54
C LYS A 96 -3.74 12.96 -4.49
N ILE A 97 -3.02 12.04 -3.86
CA ILE A 97 -3.43 10.66 -3.60
C ILE A 97 -4.01 10.61 -2.19
N ASP A 98 -5.22 10.08 -2.04
CA ASP A 98 -5.89 9.97 -0.74
C ASP A 98 -5.60 8.63 -0.07
N VAL A 99 -5.56 7.55 -0.86
CA VAL A 99 -5.20 6.21 -0.40
C VAL A 99 -4.17 5.61 -1.35
N ALA A 100 -3.05 5.15 -0.83
CA ALA A 100 -2.10 4.32 -1.55
C ALA A 100 -1.98 2.97 -0.86
N PHE A 101 -2.07 1.88 -1.62
CA PHE A 101 -1.69 0.53 -1.18
C PHE A 101 -0.41 0.13 -1.91
N VAL A 102 0.61 -0.32 -1.17
CA VAL A 102 1.94 -0.65 -1.70
C VAL A 102 2.29 -2.08 -1.34
N ASP A 103 2.37 -2.94 -2.35
CA ASP A 103 2.63 -4.37 -2.20
C ASP A 103 3.17 -4.98 -3.51
N ASP A 104 4.22 -4.40 -4.09
CA ASP A 104 4.77 -4.85 -5.35
C ASP A 104 6.18 -5.48 -5.20
N TRP A 105 7.23 -4.70 -5.40
CA TRP A 105 8.62 -5.17 -5.33
C TRP A 105 9.27 -4.76 -4.01
N HIS A 106 9.60 -5.74 -3.16
CA HIS A 106 9.95 -5.54 -1.76
C HIS A 106 11.43 -5.18 -1.52
N SER A 107 12.20 -4.80 -2.55
CA SER A 107 13.56 -4.34 -2.32
C SER A 107 13.59 -2.94 -1.71
N TYR A 108 14.52 -2.72 -0.76
CA TYR A 108 14.69 -1.43 -0.10
C TYR A 108 14.80 -0.24 -1.09
N PRO A 109 15.64 -0.28 -2.13
CA PRO A 109 15.77 0.85 -3.03
C PRO A 109 14.48 1.14 -3.82
N HIS A 110 13.71 0.11 -4.18
CA HIS A 110 12.43 0.26 -4.87
C HIS A 110 11.39 0.91 -3.96
N VAL A 111 11.17 0.34 -2.78
CA VAL A 111 10.20 0.86 -1.81
C VAL A 111 10.57 2.27 -1.34
N LYS A 112 11.86 2.53 -1.11
CA LYS A 112 12.33 3.88 -0.77
C LYS A 112 11.96 4.88 -1.87
N ARG A 113 12.18 4.53 -3.13
CA ARG A 113 11.82 5.39 -4.25
C ARG A 113 10.32 5.65 -4.37
N GLN A 114 9.50 4.63 -4.12
CA GLN A 114 8.04 4.82 -4.04
C GLN A 114 7.65 5.78 -2.93
N LEU A 115 8.21 5.63 -1.74
CA LEU A 115 7.93 6.52 -0.60
C LEU A 115 8.38 7.97 -0.86
N GLU A 116 9.48 8.20 -1.59
CA GLU A 116 9.92 9.53 -2.02
C GLU A 116 8.86 10.19 -2.92
N PHE A 117 8.32 9.48 -3.91
CA PHE A 117 7.24 10.01 -4.75
C PHE A 117 5.95 10.22 -3.94
N LEU A 118 5.58 9.25 -3.11
CA LEU A 118 4.38 9.37 -2.28
C LEU A 118 4.48 10.52 -1.29
N ASP A 119 5.68 10.84 -0.76
CA ASP A 119 5.86 12.01 0.10
C ASP A 119 5.43 13.32 -0.58
N GLU A 120 5.67 13.47 -1.88
CA GLU A 120 5.21 14.63 -2.65
C GLU A 120 3.71 14.60 -2.96
N LEU A 121 3.14 13.39 -3.13
CA LEU A 121 1.79 13.19 -3.67
C LEU A 121 0.71 13.04 -2.60
N VAL A 122 1.07 12.73 -1.35
CA VAL A 122 0.11 12.59 -0.24
C VAL A 122 0.07 13.82 0.65
N GLY A 123 -1.06 14.01 1.31
CA GLY A 123 -1.26 15.04 2.33
C GLY A 123 -1.52 14.46 3.73
N PRO A 124 -1.73 15.30 4.75
CA PRO A 124 -2.00 14.85 6.13
C PRO A 124 -3.30 14.05 6.31
N SER A 125 -4.24 14.16 5.39
CA SER A 125 -5.48 13.36 5.36
C SER A 125 -5.38 12.09 4.53
N SER A 126 -4.24 11.88 3.85
CA SER A 126 -4.00 10.67 3.08
C SER A 126 -3.53 9.51 3.97
N ILE A 127 -3.74 8.30 3.50
CA ILE A 127 -3.30 7.07 4.13
C ILE A 127 -2.48 6.26 3.12
N ILE A 128 -1.31 5.80 3.56
CA ILE A 128 -0.55 4.79 2.83
C ILE A 128 -0.65 3.48 3.61
N LEU A 129 -1.07 2.43 2.95
CA LEU A 129 -1.11 1.06 3.45
C LEU A 129 0.02 0.29 2.79
N MET A 130 0.88 -0.35 3.57
CA MET A 130 2.00 -1.14 3.03
C MET A 130 1.98 -2.54 3.61
N HIS A 131 2.10 -3.53 2.76
CA HIS A 131 2.21 -4.92 3.17
C HIS A 131 3.67 -5.33 3.40
N ASP A 132 3.89 -6.47 4.05
CA ASP A 132 5.19 -7.16 4.18
C ASP A 132 6.28 -6.46 5.01
N LEU A 133 5.93 -5.51 5.88
CA LEU A 133 6.94 -4.89 6.74
C LEU A 133 7.48 -5.81 7.83
N MET A 134 6.72 -6.84 8.21
CA MET A 134 7.13 -7.79 9.26
C MET A 134 7.79 -9.06 8.69
N TYR A 135 7.80 -9.23 7.39
CA TYR A 135 8.45 -10.37 6.77
C TYR A 135 9.96 -10.36 7.06
N GLY A 136 10.45 -11.43 7.68
CA GLY A 136 11.85 -11.54 8.09
C GLY A 136 12.28 -10.74 9.32
N ASN A 137 11.39 -9.92 9.93
CA ASN A 137 11.72 -9.13 11.12
C ASN A 137 11.05 -9.62 12.41
N THR A 138 10.18 -10.62 12.35
CA THR A 138 9.43 -11.12 13.50
C THR A 138 10.20 -12.09 14.38
N ASP A 139 11.32 -12.63 13.85
CA ASP A 139 12.19 -13.52 14.60
C ASP A 139 13.56 -12.85 14.76
N PRO A 140 13.98 -12.46 15.99
CA PRO A 140 15.33 -11.94 16.23
C PRO A 140 16.44 -12.96 15.92
N PHE A 141 16.07 -14.23 15.74
CA PHE A 141 16.98 -15.31 15.32
C PHE A 141 16.90 -15.59 13.81
N TYR A 142 15.87 -15.04 13.13
CA TYR A 142 15.81 -15.11 11.69
C TYR A 142 16.72 -14.02 11.11
N HIS A 143 17.99 -14.31 11.12
CA HIS A 143 18.88 -13.69 10.17
C HIS A 143 18.45 -14.20 8.80
N VAL A 144 17.48 -13.50 8.18
CA VAL A 144 17.26 -13.68 6.75
C VAL A 144 18.60 -13.36 6.13
N ASP A 145 19.30 -14.39 5.72
CA ASP A 145 20.45 -14.22 4.85
C ASP A 145 19.90 -13.67 3.52
N LEU A 146 19.79 -12.35 3.50
CA LEU A 146 19.28 -11.60 2.34
C LEU A 146 20.17 -11.78 1.12
N SER A 147 21.33 -12.46 1.28
CA SER A 147 22.20 -12.81 0.16
C SER A 147 21.58 -13.82 -0.80
N HIS A 148 20.60 -14.60 -0.35
CA HIS A 148 19.87 -15.58 -1.17
C HIS A 148 18.58 -15.06 -1.80
N HIS A 149 18.08 -13.88 -1.38
CA HIS A 149 16.95 -13.21 -2.00
C HIS A 149 17.43 -12.09 -2.93
N GLU A 150 18.19 -12.47 -3.96
CA GLU A 150 18.56 -11.52 -5.00
C GLU A 150 17.31 -10.84 -5.56
N GLY A 151 17.22 -9.53 -5.35
CA GLY A 151 16.19 -8.67 -5.93
C GLY A 151 15.08 -8.28 -4.98
N GLN A 152 14.17 -9.18 -4.61
CA GLN A 152 12.88 -8.78 -3.99
C GLN A 152 13.02 -8.25 -2.55
N TRP A 153 13.86 -8.84 -1.71
CA TRP A 153 14.04 -8.45 -0.30
C TRP A 153 15.41 -7.81 -0.03
N ALA A 154 16.06 -7.36 -1.08
CA ALA A 154 17.40 -6.83 -0.98
C ALA A 154 17.49 -5.65 -0.01
N SER A 155 18.54 -5.64 0.79
CA SER A 155 18.97 -4.53 1.65
C SER A 155 17.97 -4.15 2.77
N GLY A 156 17.17 -5.09 3.27
CA GLY A 156 16.27 -4.88 4.40
C GLY A 156 14.83 -4.51 4.02
N GLY A 157 14.50 -4.57 2.73
CA GLY A 157 13.15 -4.50 2.20
C GLY A 157 12.31 -3.29 2.64
N PRO A 158 10.98 -3.48 2.69
CA PRO A 158 10.03 -2.41 3.06
C PRO A 158 10.25 -1.87 4.47
N TYR A 159 10.61 -2.73 5.43
CA TYR A 159 10.86 -2.31 6.81
C TYR A 159 11.90 -1.21 6.90
N ARG A 160 13.05 -1.39 6.25
CA ARG A 160 14.13 -0.39 6.29
C ARG A 160 13.68 0.93 5.67
N ALA A 161 12.97 0.88 4.55
CA ALA A 161 12.49 2.08 3.88
C ALA A 161 11.54 2.91 4.78
N VAL A 162 10.67 2.24 5.53
CA VAL A 162 9.76 2.88 6.49
C VAL A 162 10.51 3.36 7.74
N ALA A 163 11.44 2.56 8.29
CA ALA A 163 12.21 2.91 9.48
C ALA A 163 13.11 4.16 9.29
N GLU A 164 13.50 4.44 8.05
CA GLU A 164 14.27 5.65 7.69
C GLU A 164 13.40 6.91 7.50
N LEU A 165 12.07 6.79 7.52
CA LEU A 165 11.20 7.96 7.44
C LEU A 165 11.40 8.87 8.65
N ASN A 166 11.43 10.18 8.40
CA ASN A 166 11.61 11.14 9.47
C ASN A 166 10.39 11.16 10.40
N PRO A 167 10.52 10.78 11.69
CA PRO A 167 9.42 10.70 12.63
C PRO A 167 8.81 12.05 13.03
N GLN A 168 9.43 13.17 12.64
CA GLN A 168 8.83 14.49 12.77
C GLN A 168 7.70 14.71 11.76
N PHE A 169 7.78 14.07 10.59
CA PHE A 169 6.83 14.23 9.48
C PHE A 169 5.93 13.02 9.27
N TRP A 170 6.34 11.85 9.76
CA TRP A 170 5.64 10.60 9.54
C TRP A 170 5.31 9.90 10.84
N GLU A 171 4.20 9.20 10.85
CA GLU A 171 3.84 8.22 11.88
C GLU A 171 3.31 6.96 11.22
N TRP A 172 3.52 5.83 11.87
CA TRP A 172 3.04 4.54 11.36
C TRP A 172 2.74 3.57 12.49
N SER A 173 1.89 2.60 12.16
CA SER A 173 1.54 1.48 13.02
C SER A 173 1.37 0.23 12.18
N THR A 174 1.78 -0.93 12.69
CA THR A 174 1.72 -2.19 11.96
C THR A 174 0.77 -3.16 12.65
N LEU A 175 -0.17 -3.73 11.90
CA LEU A 175 -0.98 -4.86 12.30
C LEU A 175 -0.16 -6.14 12.09
N PRO A 176 0.04 -6.99 13.12
CA PRO A 176 1.13 -7.98 13.13
C PRO A 176 0.81 -9.32 12.46
N TRP A 177 -0.29 -9.45 11.74
CA TRP A 177 -0.65 -10.71 11.07
C TRP A 177 -0.13 -10.73 9.64
N ASN A 178 0.02 -11.93 9.05
CA ASN A 178 0.29 -12.11 7.63
C ASN A 178 1.36 -11.14 7.08
N ASN A 179 2.59 -11.24 7.57
CA ASN A 179 3.72 -10.41 7.17
C ASN A 179 3.59 -8.91 7.53
N GLY A 180 2.49 -8.50 8.17
CA GLY A 180 2.23 -7.15 8.63
C GLY A 180 1.58 -6.24 7.60
N LEU A 181 0.51 -5.55 8.02
CA LEU A 181 -0.05 -4.41 7.30
C LEU A 181 0.31 -3.13 8.05
N THR A 182 1.11 -2.29 7.45
CA THR A 182 1.53 -1.01 8.03
C THR A 182 0.70 0.13 7.48
N ILE A 183 0.19 0.94 8.38
CA ILE A 183 -0.56 2.15 8.08
C ILE A 183 0.37 3.32 8.32
N LEU A 184 0.67 4.10 7.29
CA LEU A 184 1.48 5.30 7.38
C LEU A 184 0.61 6.53 7.15
N ARG A 185 0.91 7.57 7.91
CA ARG A 185 0.28 8.87 7.77
C ARG A 185 1.31 9.99 7.87
N LYS A 186 1.15 11.00 7.02
CA LYS A 186 1.92 12.24 7.11
C LYS A 186 1.36 13.11 8.23
N LYS A 187 2.21 13.58 9.13
CA LYS A 187 1.80 14.50 10.20
C LYS A 187 1.47 15.88 9.63
N TYR A 188 0.58 16.60 10.30
CA TYR A 188 0.33 17.99 9.95
C TYR A 188 1.63 18.78 10.08
N SER A 189 2.03 19.49 9.04
CA SER A 189 3.16 20.41 9.14
C SER A 189 2.84 21.48 10.16
N ASN A 190 3.83 21.87 10.97
CA ASN A 190 3.73 22.92 12.00
C ASN A 190 3.29 24.33 11.49
N LYS A 191 2.95 24.45 10.20
CA LYS A 191 2.38 25.69 9.65
C LYS A 191 1.02 26.07 10.25
N TYR A 192 0.33 25.14 10.89
CA TYR A 192 -0.97 25.39 11.54
C TYR A 192 -0.90 25.69 13.04
N HIS A 193 0.27 25.60 13.67
CA HIS A 193 0.45 25.96 15.08
C HIS A 193 0.87 27.42 15.34
N ARG A 194 0.85 28.26 14.31
CA ARG A 194 1.05 29.71 14.47
C ARG A 194 -0.26 30.46 14.19
N ARG A 195 -1.28 30.20 15.01
CA ARG A 195 -2.41 31.11 15.20
C ARG A 195 -2.76 31.14 16.68
#